data_fd5dd6759b8434b5a20324ce74329519
#
_entry.id   fd5dd6759b8434b5a20324ce74329519
#
_cell.length_a   1.000
_cell.length_b   1.000
_cell.length_c   1.000
_cell.angle_alpha   90.00
_cell.angle_beta   90.00
_cell.angle_gamma   90.00
#
_symmetry.space_group_name_H-M   'P 1'
#
loop_
_entity.id
_entity.type
_entity.pdbx_description
1 polymer ?
#
loop_
_entity_poly.entity_id
_entity_poly.type
_entity_poly.pdbx_seq_one_letter_code
_entity_poly.pdbx_strand_id
1 'polypeptide(L)'
;MAGEDVTSSSLESPPLIPLAPEQLTTDFLRKTADRVINATWDAGLPQWSWGEGVYLLSEVRYFETIQEQIPSRLLNWYAGRGALTSGHINNVAPGAAASRLHALKVLDSSEINSVLEKWVMDPNSATRAANGAVEHWPGGVWADTCYMMGTFLLNHGVGTKNAQYVEFIGEQLVAHIELLQNPDTKLFAHGSHKGESLWNYWGRGNAWMSLSCVEYLDACEALEINPAALNTIKNALRNQLSALIPLQPEYGIWDVLVDHQVENKGILETSATAGFGASMIRAGRHLPDMKVELDHVGKRAIAAALTYVNDEGVLTRTSAGTVLQLIPFGYSVIRSDRLQLWGQGLALNAIAGMLEPDRNFVAIDN
;
A
#
# COMPACT_ATOMS: atom_id res chain seq x y z
N MET A 1 -18.65 -32.39 6.48
CA MET A 1 -19.48 -31.24 6.80
C MET A 1 -18.67 -30.10 7.42
N ALA A 2 -17.50 -29.81 6.89
CA ALA A 2 -16.68 -28.70 7.39
C ALA A 2 -16.23 -27.74 6.26
N GLY A 3 -16.76 -27.91 5.06
CA GLY A 3 -16.39 -27.11 3.90
C GLY A 3 -17.40 -26.05 3.48
N GLU A 4 -18.59 -26.09 4.02
CA GLU A 4 -19.69 -25.20 3.59
C GLU A 4 -19.68 -23.83 4.29
N ASP A 5 -19.18 -23.76 5.50
CA ASP A 5 -19.33 -22.54 6.33
C ASP A 5 -18.29 -21.42 6.06
N VAL A 6 -17.20 -21.69 5.36
CA VAL A 6 -16.14 -20.69 5.19
C VAL A 6 -16.27 -19.91 3.88
N THR A 7 -16.88 -20.52 2.88
CA THR A 7 -17.08 -19.89 1.56
C THR A 7 -18.42 -19.21 1.40
N SER A 8 -19.47 -19.68 2.11
CA SER A 8 -20.82 -19.15 1.97
C SER A 8 -20.97 -17.74 2.54
N SER A 9 -20.37 -17.43 3.67
CA SER A 9 -20.59 -16.14 4.34
C SER A 9 -19.98 -14.93 3.62
N SER A 10 -18.92 -15.12 2.83
CA SER A 10 -18.31 -14.05 2.04
C SER A 10 -18.97 -13.86 0.67
N LEU A 11 -19.57 -14.90 0.12
CA LEU A 11 -20.28 -14.89 -1.16
C LEU A 11 -21.76 -14.48 -1.03
N GLU A 12 -22.36 -14.63 0.15
CA GLU A 12 -23.79 -14.46 0.37
C GLU A 12 -24.23 -13.03 0.63
N SER A 13 -23.34 -12.11 0.98
CA SER A 13 -23.72 -10.71 1.17
C SER A 13 -23.46 -9.92 -0.10
N PRO A 14 -24.52 -9.41 -0.76
CA PRO A 14 -24.33 -8.57 -1.94
C PRO A 14 -23.50 -7.34 -1.62
N PRO A 15 -22.80 -6.74 -2.61
CA PRO A 15 -22.11 -5.50 -2.42
C PRO A 15 -23.05 -4.42 -1.87
N LEU A 16 -22.54 -3.60 -0.96
CA LEU A 16 -23.26 -2.44 -0.46
C LEU A 16 -23.43 -1.41 -1.59
N ILE A 17 -24.48 -0.62 -1.52
CA ILE A 17 -24.62 0.55 -2.40
C ILE A 17 -23.54 1.55 -2.01
N PRO A 18 -22.60 1.89 -2.92
CA PRO A 18 -21.50 2.77 -2.58
C PRO A 18 -22.00 4.20 -2.30
N LEU A 19 -21.27 4.90 -1.43
CA LEU A 19 -21.39 6.34 -1.30
C LEU A 19 -21.16 7.00 -2.66
N ALA A 20 -21.89 8.07 -2.95
CA ALA A 20 -21.59 8.91 -4.09
C ALA A 20 -20.31 9.72 -3.79
N PRO A 21 -19.43 9.96 -4.78
CA PRO A 21 -18.19 10.73 -4.57
C PRO A 21 -18.43 12.11 -3.96
N GLU A 22 -19.57 12.74 -4.22
CA GLU A 22 -19.96 14.06 -3.68
C GLU A 22 -20.22 14.03 -2.16
N GLN A 23 -20.44 12.84 -1.58
CA GLN A 23 -20.62 12.66 -0.14
C GLN A 23 -19.26 12.65 0.60
N LEU A 24 -18.14 12.54 -0.11
CA LEU A 24 -16.79 12.59 0.45
C LEU A 24 -16.39 14.03 0.84
N THR A 25 -17.23 14.69 1.63
CA THR A 25 -16.92 16.02 2.15
C THR A 25 -15.76 15.97 3.15
N THR A 26 -15.08 17.09 3.36
CA THR A 26 -14.00 17.18 4.36
C THR A 26 -14.47 16.73 5.74
N ASP A 27 -15.68 17.11 6.17
CA ASP A 27 -16.26 16.71 7.46
C ASP A 27 -16.49 15.19 7.53
N PHE A 28 -17.05 14.59 6.47
CA PHE A 28 -17.24 13.14 6.40
C PHE A 28 -15.91 12.39 6.46
N LEU A 29 -14.90 12.84 5.70
CA LEU A 29 -13.57 12.23 5.64
C LEU A 29 -12.88 12.29 7.01
N ARG A 30 -12.91 13.44 7.68
CA ARG A 30 -12.31 13.60 9.02
C ARG A 30 -13.00 12.73 10.07
N LYS A 31 -14.33 12.72 10.11
CA LYS A 31 -15.10 11.87 11.03
C LYS A 31 -14.85 10.38 10.79
N THR A 32 -14.70 9.99 9.52
CA THR A 32 -14.38 8.60 9.17
C THR A 32 -12.96 8.25 9.60
N ALA A 33 -11.98 9.13 9.37
CA ALA A 33 -10.61 8.95 9.83
C ALA A 33 -10.55 8.79 11.36
N ASP A 34 -11.25 9.64 12.13
CA ASP A 34 -11.29 9.56 13.59
C ASP A 34 -11.82 8.21 14.07
N ARG A 35 -12.88 7.68 13.43
CA ARG A 35 -13.39 6.33 13.76
C ARG A 35 -12.38 5.24 13.46
N VAL A 36 -11.76 5.29 12.27
CA VAL A 36 -10.74 4.32 11.84
C VAL A 36 -9.55 4.34 12.81
N ILE A 37 -9.09 5.52 13.19
CA ILE A 37 -7.96 5.71 14.10
C ILE A 37 -8.31 5.15 15.50
N ASN A 38 -9.47 5.49 16.04
CA ASN A 38 -9.88 5.02 17.36
C ASN A 38 -10.02 3.49 17.37
N ALA A 39 -10.74 2.91 16.41
CA ALA A 39 -10.88 1.46 16.28
C ALA A 39 -9.53 0.73 16.21
N THR A 40 -8.55 1.31 15.51
CA THR A 40 -7.24 0.69 15.34
C THR A 40 -6.43 0.71 16.65
N TRP A 41 -6.43 1.84 17.35
CA TRP A 41 -5.74 1.93 18.65
C TRP A 41 -6.42 1.11 19.74
N ASP A 42 -7.74 0.99 19.72
CA ASP A 42 -8.49 0.13 20.64
C ASP A 42 -8.20 -1.36 20.39
N ALA A 43 -8.02 -1.76 19.13
CA ALA A 43 -7.58 -3.10 18.78
C ALA A 43 -6.11 -3.39 19.16
N GLY A 44 -5.29 -2.34 19.24
CA GLY A 44 -3.88 -2.39 19.60
C GLY A 44 -2.94 -2.63 18.44
N LEU A 45 -1.69 -2.21 18.63
CA LEU A 45 -0.57 -2.32 17.69
C LEU A 45 0.58 -3.08 18.38
N PRO A 46 0.45 -4.42 18.58
CA PRO A 46 1.33 -5.15 19.49
C PRO A 46 2.71 -5.47 18.90
N GLN A 47 2.83 -5.54 17.58
CA GLN A 47 4.00 -6.10 16.92
C GLN A 47 4.81 -5.03 16.19
N TRP A 48 6.11 -5.31 16.01
CA TRP A 48 6.94 -4.65 15.03
C TRP A 48 6.83 -5.42 13.72
N SER A 49 5.84 -5.09 12.88
CA SER A 49 5.54 -5.82 11.66
C SER A 49 4.94 -4.91 10.59
N TRP A 50 4.77 -5.46 9.40
CA TRP A 50 4.29 -4.73 8.24
C TRP A 50 2.90 -4.11 8.41
N GLY A 51 1.99 -4.80 9.10
CA GLY A 51 0.65 -4.28 9.34
C GLY A 51 0.65 -2.98 10.12
N GLU A 52 1.41 -2.94 11.22
CA GLU A 52 1.65 -1.74 12.01
C GLU A 52 2.38 -0.67 11.19
N GLY A 53 3.38 -1.07 10.40
CA GLY A 53 4.15 -0.14 9.56
C GLY A 53 3.28 0.60 8.54
N VAL A 54 2.41 -0.12 7.83
CA VAL A 54 1.47 0.47 6.87
C VAL A 54 0.50 1.43 7.55
N TYR A 55 -0.06 1.03 8.69
CA TYR A 55 -0.98 1.86 9.46
C TYR A 55 -0.31 3.13 9.99
N LEU A 56 0.84 2.98 10.67
CA LEU A 56 1.55 4.10 11.30
C LEU A 56 1.97 5.17 10.28
N LEU A 57 2.49 4.76 9.12
CA LEU A 57 2.84 5.71 8.05
C LEU A 57 1.61 6.47 7.56
N SER A 58 0.49 5.76 7.40
CA SER A 58 -0.75 6.38 6.93
C SER A 58 -1.35 7.34 7.96
N GLU A 59 -1.26 7.01 9.27
CA GLU A 59 -1.69 7.90 10.36
C GLU A 59 -0.82 9.17 10.43
N VAL A 60 0.52 9.03 10.30
CA VAL A 60 1.42 10.20 10.22
C VAL A 60 1.01 11.11 9.08
N ARG A 61 0.83 10.57 7.89
CA ARG A 61 0.43 11.34 6.69
C ARG A 61 -0.92 12.02 6.84
N TYR A 62 -1.88 11.34 7.46
CA TYR A 62 -3.18 11.94 7.74
C TYR A 62 -3.04 13.19 8.63
N PHE A 63 -2.29 13.10 9.73
CA PHE A 63 -2.08 14.26 10.62
C PHE A 63 -1.30 15.40 9.93
N GLU A 64 -0.33 15.08 9.09
CA GLU A 64 0.33 16.09 8.27
C GLU A 64 -0.64 16.77 7.30
N THR A 65 -1.52 15.99 6.65
CA THR A 65 -2.51 16.51 5.71
C THR A 65 -3.49 17.48 6.35
N ILE A 66 -3.96 17.15 7.55
CA ILE A 66 -4.87 18.05 8.28
C ILE A 66 -4.15 19.13 9.09
N GLN A 67 -2.82 19.19 9.00
CA GLN A 67 -1.95 20.15 9.69
C GLN A 67 -2.15 20.15 11.22
N GLU A 68 -2.37 18.98 11.80
CA GLU A 68 -2.51 18.79 13.23
C GLU A 68 -1.27 18.12 13.82
N GLN A 69 -1.06 18.31 15.13
CA GLN A 69 0.07 17.73 15.83
C GLN A 69 -0.01 16.20 15.81
N ILE A 70 1.13 15.54 15.52
CA ILE A 70 1.26 14.08 15.61
C ILE A 70 0.93 13.63 17.04
N PRO A 71 -0.02 12.70 17.23
CA PRO A 71 -0.43 12.25 18.55
C PRO A 71 0.71 11.59 19.32
N SER A 72 0.82 11.94 20.62
CA SER A 72 1.85 11.37 21.50
C SER A 72 1.79 9.83 21.59
N ARG A 73 0.61 9.23 21.46
CA ARG A 73 0.47 7.76 21.43
C ARG A 73 1.25 7.12 20.29
N LEU A 74 1.29 7.76 19.11
CA LEU A 74 2.07 7.30 17.95
C LEU A 74 3.57 7.41 18.22
N LEU A 75 4.02 8.52 18.79
CA LEU A 75 5.42 8.70 19.19
C LEU A 75 5.83 7.68 20.27
N ASN A 76 4.96 7.47 21.26
CA ASN A 76 5.16 6.51 22.34
C ASN A 76 5.21 5.06 21.85
N TRP A 77 4.57 4.76 20.71
CA TRP A 77 4.67 3.41 20.12
C TRP A 77 6.11 3.05 19.76
N TYR A 78 6.91 4.02 19.34
CA TYR A 78 8.32 3.83 19.02
C TYR A 78 9.21 3.84 20.27
N ALA A 79 8.75 4.42 21.37
CA ALA A 79 9.55 4.54 22.60
C ALA A 79 9.91 3.16 23.16
N GLY A 80 11.22 2.89 23.30
CA GLY A 80 11.73 1.62 23.80
C GLY A 80 11.61 0.43 22.83
N ARG A 81 11.20 0.64 21.59
CA ARG A 81 11.20 -0.37 20.53
C ARG A 81 12.45 -0.23 19.67
N GLY A 82 13.19 -1.31 19.53
CA GLY A 82 14.26 -1.42 18.53
C GLY A 82 13.72 -1.98 17.21
N ALA A 83 14.44 -1.71 16.12
CA ALA A 83 14.14 -2.32 14.83
C ALA A 83 14.39 -3.83 14.85
N LEU A 84 13.40 -4.61 14.45
CA LEU A 84 13.52 -6.06 14.29
C LEU A 84 13.87 -6.37 12.83
N THR A 85 15.13 -6.74 12.59
CA THR A 85 15.64 -7.04 11.24
C THR A 85 15.77 -8.55 10.96
N SER A 86 15.36 -9.39 11.91
CA SER A 86 15.55 -10.85 11.79
C SER A 86 14.81 -11.42 10.59
N GLY A 87 15.52 -11.47 9.45
CA GLY A 87 15.23 -12.34 8.34
C GLY A 87 14.02 -11.99 7.47
N HIS A 88 13.42 -10.79 7.60
CA HIS A 88 12.17 -10.55 6.89
C HIS A 88 11.95 -9.11 6.43
N ILE A 89 11.62 -8.94 5.15
CA ILE A 89 11.30 -7.64 4.54
C ILE A 89 10.17 -6.90 5.27
N ASN A 90 9.18 -7.64 5.76
CA ASN A 90 8.05 -7.07 6.48
C ASN A 90 8.46 -6.28 7.75
N ASN A 91 9.60 -6.62 8.35
CA ASN A 91 10.11 -5.90 9.51
C ASN A 91 10.73 -4.53 9.17
N VAL A 92 10.86 -4.19 7.89
CA VAL A 92 11.32 -2.87 7.45
C VAL A 92 10.19 -1.84 7.46
N ALA A 93 8.97 -2.27 7.21
CA ALA A 93 7.82 -1.37 7.03
C ALA A 93 7.59 -0.34 8.17
N PRO A 94 7.71 -0.68 9.48
CA PRO A 94 7.56 0.33 10.54
C PRO A 94 8.61 1.44 10.48
N GLY A 95 9.77 1.20 9.85
CA GLY A 95 10.80 2.20 9.61
C GLY A 95 10.33 3.38 8.76
N ALA A 96 9.34 3.19 7.89
CA ALA A 96 8.81 4.24 7.03
C ALA A 96 8.24 5.42 7.85
N ALA A 97 7.37 5.12 8.83
CA ALA A 97 6.84 6.15 9.72
C ALA A 97 7.91 6.69 10.66
N ALA A 98 8.80 5.84 11.19
CA ALA A 98 9.92 6.28 12.03
C ALA A 98 10.81 7.30 11.28
N SER A 99 11.16 7.00 10.04
CA SER A 99 11.96 7.86 9.17
C SER A 99 11.27 9.19 8.87
N ARG A 100 9.96 9.14 8.59
CA ARG A 100 9.14 10.34 8.37
C ARG A 100 9.11 11.23 9.61
N LEU A 101 8.83 10.65 10.79
CA LEU A 101 8.82 11.36 12.07
C LEU A 101 10.18 11.97 12.43
N HIS A 102 11.28 11.29 12.08
CA HIS A 102 12.62 11.83 12.23
C HIS A 102 12.84 13.05 11.35
N ALA A 103 12.45 12.96 10.09
CA ALA A 103 12.58 14.08 9.15
C ALA A 103 11.73 15.30 9.58
N LEU A 104 10.57 15.07 10.18
CA LEU A 104 9.72 16.10 10.80
C LEU A 104 10.26 16.63 12.15
N LYS A 105 11.36 16.06 12.66
CA LYS A 105 12.00 16.43 13.95
C LYS A 105 11.10 16.25 15.18
N VAL A 106 10.13 15.34 15.11
CA VAL A 106 9.21 15.02 16.23
C VAL A 106 9.57 13.74 16.96
N LEU A 107 10.44 12.90 16.36
CA LEU A 107 10.95 11.66 16.94
C LEU A 107 12.43 11.49 16.59
N ASP A 108 13.29 11.22 17.56
CA ASP A 108 14.62 10.71 17.25
C ASP A 108 14.56 9.20 17.01
N SER A 109 14.61 8.81 15.75
CA SER A 109 14.65 7.41 15.30
C SER A 109 15.94 7.06 14.56
N SER A 110 17.01 7.80 14.83
CA SER A 110 18.31 7.62 14.16
C SER A 110 18.85 6.20 14.27
N GLU A 111 18.73 5.56 15.45
CA GLU A 111 19.14 4.17 15.65
C GLU A 111 18.30 3.19 14.84
N ILE A 112 16.97 3.35 14.85
CA ILE A 112 16.03 2.52 14.06
C ILE A 112 16.38 2.63 12.58
N ASN A 113 16.51 3.85 12.08
CA ASN A 113 16.83 4.13 10.68
C ASN A 113 18.17 3.50 10.28
N SER A 114 19.20 3.67 11.10
CA SER A 114 20.54 3.11 10.83
C SER A 114 20.55 1.58 10.77
N VAL A 115 19.83 0.91 11.68
CA VAL A 115 19.73 -0.55 11.70
C VAL A 115 19.00 -1.06 10.46
N LEU A 116 17.87 -0.44 10.10
CA LEU A 116 17.09 -0.86 8.94
C LEU A 116 17.79 -0.55 7.61
N GLU A 117 18.39 0.63 7.49
CA GLU A 117 19.21 1.02 6.33
C GLU A 117 20.32 0.00 6.09
N LYS A 118 21.14 -0.25 7.11
CA LYS A 118 22.26 -1.21 7.03
C LYS A 118 21.77 -2.58 6.59
N TRP A 119 20.64 -3.05 7.12
CA TRP A 119 20.07 -4.35 6.76
C TRP A 119 19.58 -4.38 5.31
N VAL A 120 18.84 -3.36 4.86
CA VAL A 120 18.26 -3.33 3.50
C VAL A 120 19.33 -3.17 2.44
N MET A 121 20.34 -2.34 2.71
CA MET A 121 21.41 -2.06 1.76
C MET A 121 22.49 -3.16 1.69
N ASP A 122 22.55 -4.06 2.66
CA ASP A 122 23.49 -5.20 2.62
C ASP A 122 23.00 -6.24 1.61
N PRO A 123 23.78 -6.52 0.55
CA PRO A 123 23.39 -7.51 -0.46
C PRO A 123 23.27 -8.95 0.07
N ASN A 124 23.78 -9.21 1.28
CA ASN A 124 23.76 -10.53 1.90
C ASN A 124 22.62 -10.69 2.93
N SER A 125 21.86 -9.63 3.24
CA SER A 125 20.82 -9.67 4.27
C SER A 125 19.54 -10.38 3.81
N ALA A 126 19.13 -10.15 2.57
CA ALA A 126 17.99 -10.81 1.93
C ALA A 126 18.45 -11.49 0.65
N THR A 127 17.81 -12.62 0.32
CA THR A 127 18.06 -13.29 -0.94
C THR A 127 17.59 -12.45 -2.12
N ARG A 128 18.17 -12.69 -3.30
CA ARG A 128 17.86 -11.96 -4.53
C ARG A 128 17.61 -12.94 -5.68
N ALA A 129 16.64 -12.60 -6.49
CA ALA A 129 16.39 -13.28 -7.76
C ALA A 129 17.52 -13.02 -8.76
N ALA A 130 17.53 -13.77 -9.86
CA ALA A 130 18.57 -13.67 -10.90
C ALA A 130 18.68 -12.27 -11.53
N ASN A 131 17.58 -11.51 -11.60
CA ASN A 131 17.54 -10.13 -12.07
C ASN A 131 17.86 -9.08 -10.99
N GLY A 132 18.28 -9.50 -9.81
CA GLY A 132 18.64 -8.62 -8.69
C GLY A 132 17.48 -8.17 -7.80
N ALA A 133 16.22 -8.55 -8.10
CA ALA A 133 15.08 -8.22 -7.25
C ALA A 133 15.25 -8.84 -5.86
N VAL A 134 15.02 -8.05 -4.81
CA VAL A 134 14.99 -8.54 -3.44
C VAL A 134 13.79 -9.47 -3.27
N GLU A 135 14.05 -10.67 -2.78
CA GLU A 135 13.03 -11.67 -2.52
C GLU A 135 12.30 -11.38 -1.20
N HIS A 136 10.99 -11.58 -1.20
CA HIS A 136 10.18 -11.48 0.01
C HIS A 136 10.45 -12.65 0.97
N TRP A 137 10.57 -13.83 0.36
CA TRP A 137 11.04 -15.07 0.95
C TRP A 137 12.06 -15.73 0.02
N PRO A 138 12.98 -16.54 0.51
CA PRO A 138 13.91 -17.24 -0.36
C PRO A 138 13.20 -17.98 -1.51
N GLY A 139 13.52 -17.59 -2.73
CA GLY A 139 12.91 -18.10 -3.97
C GLY A 139 11.61 -17.41 -4.39
N GLY A 140 11.18 -16.34 -3.71
CA GLY A 140 9.93 -15.64 -4.01
C GLY A 140 10.04 -14.12 -4.03
N VAL A 141 9.94 -13.52 -5.20
CA VAL A 141 9.76 -12.07 -5.38
C VAL A 141 8.28 -11.76 -5.33
N TRP A 142 7.85 -10.86 -4.43
CA TRP A 142 6.45 -10.49 -4.24
C TRP A 142 6.26 -8.98 -4.44
N ALA A 143 5.07 -8.61 -4.90
CA ALA A 143 4.66 -7.22 -5.05
C ALA A 143 4.78 -6.40 -3.75
N ASP A 144 4.56 -7.05 -2.61
CA ASP A 144 4.65 -6.48 -1.26
C ASP A 144 6.03 -5.91 -0.94
N THR A 145 7.10 -6.54 -1.43
CA THR A 145 8.48 -6.17 -1.14
C THR A 145 8.76 -4.71 -1.45
N CYS A 146 8.29 -4.24 -2.62
CA CYS A 146 8.51 -2.86 -3.07
C CYS A 146 7.87 -1.83 -2.14
N TYR A 147 6.69 -2.14 -1.58
CA TYR A 147 6.02 -1.23 -0.65
C TYR A 147 6.66 -1.28 0.74
N MET A 148 6.87 -2.48 1.30
CA MET A 148 7.37 -2.64 2.67
C MET A 148 8.79 -2.08 2.85
N MET A 149 9.65 -2.32 1.88
CA MET A 149 11.03 -1.81 1.88
C MET A 149 11.09 -0.40 1.31
N GLY A 150 10.38 -0.15 0.21
CA GLY A 150 10.47 1.08 -0.56
C GLY A 150 10.02 2.29 0.23
N THR A 151 8.88 2.21 0.92
CA THR A 151 8.36 3.35 1.69
C THR A 151 9.35 3.80 2.78
N PHE A 152 10.09 2.87 3.40
CA PHE A 152 11.14 3.23 4.35
C PHE A 152 12.28 4.00 3.66
N LEU A 153 12.92 3.40 2.64
CA LEU A 153 14.09 4.01 2.02
C LEU A 153 13.75 5.32 1.28
N LEU A 154 12.57 5.44 0.70
CA LEU A 154 12.15 6.68 0.05
C LEU A 154 11.96 7.82 1.06
N ASN A 155 11.27 7.58 2.19
CA ASN A 155 11.15 8.58 3.25
C ASN A 155 12.51 8.90 3.89
N HIS A 156 13.36 7.89 4.09
CA HIS A 156 14.71 8.08 4.63
C HIS A 156 15.60 8.87 3.67
N GLY A 157 15.56 8.55 2.37
CA GLY A 157 16.31 9.24 1.34
C GLY A 157 15.94 10.72 1.22
N VAL A 158 14.63 11.03 1.21
CA VAL A 158 14.15 12.40 1.17
C VAL A 158 14.52 13.15 2.47
N GLY A 159 14.28 12.52 3.63
CA GLY A 159 14.61 13.14 4.93
C GLY A 159 16.09 13.44 5.14
N THR A 160 16.97 12.60 4.59
CA THR A 160 18.45 12.77 4.65
C THR A 160 19.04 13.45 3.42
N LYS A 161 18.22 13.77 2.41
CA LYS A 161 18.63 14.30 1.09
C LYS A 161 19.65 13.38 0.39
N ASN A 162 19.50 12.07 0.55
CA ASN A 162 20.39 11.08 -0.06
C ASN A 162 19.69 10.35 -1.24
N ALA A 163 20.05 10.73 -2.47
CA ALA A 163 19.50 10.18 -3.69
C ALA A 163 19.80 8.68 -3.88
N GLN A 164 20.86 8.13 -3.28
CA GLN A 164 21.25 6.73 -3.45
C GLN A 164 20.16 5.75 -3.00
N TYR A 165 19.39 6.11 -1.96
CA TYR A 165 18.26 5.26 -1.52
C TYR A 165 17.12 5.26 -2.52
N VAL A 166 16.85 6.41 -3.14
CA VAL A 166 15.82 6.53 -4.19
C VAL A 166 16.25 5.77 -5.45
N GLU A 167 17.51 5.90 -5.85
CA GLU A 167 18.09 5.16 -6.99
C GLU A 167 18.00 3.65 -6.76
N PHE A 168 18.40 3.16 -5.57
CA PHE A 168 18.28 1.74 -5.21
C PHE A 168 16.83 1.23 -5.29
N ILE A 169 15.86 1.99 -4.78
CA ILE A 169 14.44 1.61 -4.90
C ILE A 169 13.97 1.64 -6.35
N GLY A 170 14.48 2.58 -7.16
CA GLY A 170 14.22 2.60 -8.61
C GLY A 170 14.69 1.32 -9.30
N GLU A 171 15.90 0.85 -9.00
CA GLU A 171 16.43 -0.42 -9.51
C GLU A 171 15.58 -1.62 -9.05
N GLN A 172 15.17 -1.63 -7.80
CA GLN A 172 14.31 -2.69 -7.27
C GLN A 172 12.91 -2.69 -7.92
N LEU A 173 12.31 -1.53 -8.12
CA LEU A 173 11.03 -1.42 -8.82
C LEU A 173 11.14 -1.92 -10.26
N VAL A 174 12.20 -1.56 -11.00
CA VAL A 174 12.43 -2.06 -12.36
C VAL A 174 12.55 -3.59 -12.36
N ALA A 175 13.33 -4.16 -11.46
CA ALA A 175 13.49 -5.61 -11.37
C ALA A 175 12.17 -6.35 -11.04
N HIS A 176 11.33 -5.75 -10.19
CA HIS A 176 10.00 -6.30 -9.89
C HIS A 176 9.02 -6.13 -11.07
N ILE A 177 9.06 -5.01 -11.79
CA ILE A 177 8.26 -4.76 -13.00
C ILE A 177 8.60 -5.81 -14.06
N GLU A 178 9.89 -6.03 -14.34
CA GLU A 178 10.36 -7.02 -15.33
C GLU A 178 9.84 -8.43 -15.03
N LEU A 179 9.78 -8.80 -13.76
CA LEU A 179 9.37 -10.14 -13.36
C LEU A 179 7.84 -10.27 -13.18
N LEU A 180 7.17 -9.26 -12.62
CA LEU A 180 5.79 -9.40 -12.15
C LEU A 180 4.74 -8.70 -13.01
N GLN A 181 5.10 -7.69 -13.83
CA GLN A 181 4.10 -7.06 -14.70
C GLN A 181 3.88 -7.90 -15.96
N ASN A 182 2.67 -8.41 -16.09
CA ASN A 182 2.31 -9.20 -17.27
C ASN A 182 2.33 -8.32 -18.53
N PRO A 183 3.05 -8.73 -19.60
CA PRO A 183 3.18 -7.92 -20.80
C PRO A 183 1.89 -7.73 -21.60
N ASP A 184 0.90 -8.61 -21.42
CA ASP A 184 -0.38 -8.55 -22.14
C ASP A 184 -1.44 -7.80 -21.32
N THR A 185 -1.68 -8.24 -20.07
CA THR A 185 -2.71 -7.65 -19.20
C THR A 185 -2.29 -6.35 -18.52
N LYS A 186 -0.99 -6.08 -18.41
CA LYS A 186 -0.37 -4.96 -17.68
C LYS A 186 -0.58 -4.99 -16.16
N LEU A 187 -1.29 -5.99 -15.64
CA LEU A 187 -1.46 -6.23 -14.22
C LEU A 187 -0.23 -6.89 -13.61
N PHE A 188 -0.06 -6.75 -12.30
CA PHE A 188 1.03 -7.39 -11.58
C PHE A 188 0.60 -8.72 -10.98
N ALA A 189 1.39 -9.78 -11.22
CA ALA A 189 1.31 -11.00 -10.44
C ALA A 189 1.52 -10.67 -8.95
N HIS A 190 0.88 -11.41 -8.04
CA HIS A 190 1.18 -11.31 -6.61
C HIS A 190 2.65 -11.56 -6.34
N GLY A 191 3.22 -12.55 -7.00
CA GLY A 191 4.63 -12.86 -6.87
C GLY A 191 5.11 -13.95 -7.83
N SER A 192 6.38 -14.29 -7.68
CA SER A 192 7.04 -15.38 -8.39
C SER A 192 7.44 -16.50 -7.44
N HIS A 193 7.62 -17.69 -7.97
CA HIS A 193 8.23 -18.82 -7.29
C HIS A 193 9.40 -19.35 -8.12
N LYS A 194 10.61 -19.31 -7.55
CA LYS A 194 11.85 -19.73 -8.22
C LYS A 194 12.07 -19.10 -9.60
N GLY A 195 11.76 -17.79 -9.72
CA GLY A 195 11.93 -17.03 -10.94
C GLY A 195 10.76 -17.11 -11.93
N GLU A 196 9.74 -17.92 -11.67
CA GLU A 196 8.53 -18.02 -12.50
C GLU A 196 7.38 -17.23 -11.88
N SER A 197 6.81 -16.30 -12.64
CA SER A 197 5.69 -15.47 -12.19
C SER A 197 4.40 -16.28 -12.12
N LEU A 198 3.70 -16.20 -10.99
CA LEU A 198 2.40 -16.81 -10.80
C LEU A 198 1.33 -15.77 -11.10
N TRP A 199 0.70 -15.87 -12.27
CA TRP A 199 -0.22 -14.88 -12.83
C TRP A 199 -1.57 -14.83 -12.11
N ASN A 200 -1.54 -14.75 -10.78
CA ASN A 200 -2.67 -14.43 -9.95
C ASN A 200 -2.62 -12.92 -9.63
N TYR A 201 -3.54 -12.17 -10.17
CA TYR A 201 -3.55 -10.69 -10.07
C TYR A 201 -4.26 -10.25 -8.78
N TRP A 202 -3.62 -10.54 -7.65
CA TRP A 202 -4.14 -10.18 -6.34
C TRP A 202 -4.28 -8.67 -6.18
N GLY A 203 -5.49 -8.22 -5.78
CA GLY A 203 -5.84 -6.81 -5.72
C GLY A 203 -4.89 -6.01 -4.85
N ARG A 204 -4.64 -6.44 -3.61
CA ARG A 204 -3.74 -5.72 -2.71
C ARG A 204 -2.29 -5.74 -3.19
N GLY A 205 -1.82 -6.81 -3.84
CA GLY A 205 -0.50 -6.84 -4.50
C GLY A 205 -0.39 -5.78 -5.59
N ASN A 206 -1.43 -5.64 -6.42
CA ASN A 206 -1.50 -4.58 -7.42
C ASN A 206 -1.57 -3.18 -6.77
N ALA A 207 -2.26 -3.02 -5.64
CA ALA A 207 -2.28 -1.75 -4.89
C ALA A 207 -0.88 -1.42 -4.33
N TRP A 208 -0.14 -2.40 -3.80
CA TRP A 208 1.24 -2.19 -3.37
C TRP A 208 2.13 -1.69 -4.49
N MET A 209 2.05 -2.29 -5.68
CA MET A 209 2.86 -1.86 -6.82
C MET A 209 2.51 -0.45 -7.29
N SER A 210 1.22 -0.12 -7.44
CA SER A 210 0.82 1.23 -7.86
C SER A 210 1.23 2.30 -6.83
N LEU A 211 1.03 2.05 -5.54
CA LEU A 211 1.48 2.94 -4.47
C LEU A 211 3.01 3.08 -4.45
N SER A 212 3.77 1.98 -4.59
CA SER A 212 5.23 2.03 -4.63
C SER A 212 5.75 2.87 -5.80
N CYS A 213 5.13 2.76 -6.97
CA CYS A 213 5.48 3.61 -8.12
C CYS A 213 5.21 5.09 -7.83
N VAL A 214 4.06 5.42 -7.23
CA VAL A 214 3.73 6.82 -6.87
C VAL A 214 4.70 7.35 -5.81
N GLU A 215 4.99 6.57 -4.76
CA GLU A 215 5.97 6.94 -3.71
C GLU A 215 7.36 7.23 -4.32
N TYR A 216 7.79 6.41 -5.27
CA TYR A 216 9.06 6.62 -5.95
C TYR A 216 9.06 7.92 -6.78
N LEU A 217 7.99 8.18 -7.55
CA LEU A 217 7.86 9.39 -8.33
C LEU A 217 7.81 10.64 -7.44
N ASP A 218 7.10 10.57 -6.32
CA ASP A 218 7.05 11.63 -5.30
C ASP A 218 8.45 11.90 -4.70
N ALA A 219 9.24 10.86 -4.43
CA ALA A 219 10.59 11.00 -3.89
C ALA A 219 11.55 11.62 -4.93
N CYS A 220 11.46 11.22 -6.19
CA CYS A 220 12.25 11.83 -7.27
C CYS A 220 11.94 13.32 -7.40
N GLU A 221 10.67 13.70 -7.33
CA GLU A 221 10.25 15.11 -7.38
C GLU A 221 10.75 15.86 -6.14
N ALA A 222 10.61 15.30 -4.93
CA ALA A 222 11.03 15.94 -3.68
C ALA A 222 12.55 16.19 -3.62
N LEU A 223 13.36 15.34 -4.26
CA LEU A 223 14.81 15.50 -4.36
C LEU A 223 15.26 16.21 -5.65
N GLU A 224 14.34 16.56 -6.54
CA GLU A 224 14.62 17.16 -7.84
C GLU A 224 15.61 16.33 -8.68
N ILE A 225 15.48 14.98 -8.63
CA ILE A 225 16.35 14.05 -9.34
C ILE A 225 15.61 13.36 -10.50
N ASN A 226 16.39 12.90 -11.49
CA ASN A 226 15.87 12.22 -12.68
C ASN A 226 16.62 10.91 -12.95
N PRO A 227 16.46 9.88 -12.11
CA PRO A 227 17.16 8.61 -12.26
C PRO A 227 16.78 7.87 -13.54
N ALA A 228 17.65 6.97 -14.02
CA ALA A 228 17.41 6.17 -15.22
C ALA A 228 16.11 5.34 -15.16
N ALA A 229 15.72 4.88 -13.98
CA ALA A 229 14.49 4.09 -13.74
C ALA A 229 13.19 4.89 -13.90
N LEU A 230 13.23 6.23 -13.83
CA LEU A 230 12.06 7.09 -13.72
C LEU A 230 10.99 6.84 -14.81
N ASN A 231 11.41 6.83 -16.06
CA ASN A 231 10.49 6.65 -17.18
C ASN A 231 9.92 5.23 -17.25
N THR A 232 10.70 4.21 -16.94
CA THR A 232 10.25 2.81 -16.89
C THR A 232 9.16 2.65 -15.83
N ILE A 233 9.36 3.19 -14.63
CA ILE A 233 8.41 3.10 -13.53
C ILE A 233 7.14 3.91 -13.83
N LYS A 234 7.29 5.10 -14.38
CA LYS A 234 6.15 5.94 -14.80
C LYS A 234 5.29 5.25 -15.87
N ASN A 235 5.92 4.59 -16.84
CA ASN A 235 5.21 3.83 -17.87
C ASN A 235 4.55 2.57 -17.30
N ALA A 236 5.20 1.85 -16.39
CA ALA A 236 4.62 0.69 -15.73
C ALA A 236 3.38 1.05 -14.90
N LEU A 237 3.45 2.16 -14.15
CA LEU A 237 2.31 2.71 -13.42
C LEU A 237 1.16 3.08 -14.37
N ARG A 238 1.45 3.81 -15.45
CA ARG A 238 0.44 4.16 -16.47
C ARG A 238 -0.26 2.93 -17.01
N ASN A 239 0.51 1.93 -17.42
CA ASN A 239 0.00 0.68 -17.99
C ASN A 239 -0.90 -0.06 -16.99
N GLN A 240 -0.47 -0.17 -15.73
CA GLN A 240 -1.24 -0.80 -14.68
C GLN A 240 -2.56 -0.08 -14.41
N LEU A 241 -2.52 1.25 -14.23
CA LEU A 241 -3.73 2.02 -13.95
C LEU A 241 -4.71 1.99 -15.12
N SER A 242 -4.22 2.07 -16.36
CA SER A 242 -5.05 1.92 -17.56
C SER A 242 -5.72 0.53 -17.64
N ALA A 243 -5.05 -0.52 -17.17
CA ALA A 243 -5.62 -1.87 -17.11
C ALA A 243 -6.64 -2.03 -15.97
N LEU A 244 -6.43 -1.39 -14.82
CA LEU A 244 -7.33 -1.48 -13.67
C LEU A 244 -8.64 -0.71 -13.85
N ILE A 245 -8.63 0.41 -14.57
CA ILE A 245 -9.80 1.26 -14.78
C ILE A 245 -11.01 0.48 -15.34
N PRO A 246 -10.92 -0.23 -16.46
CA PRO A 246 -12.04 -0.98 -17.01
C PRO A 246 -12.46 -2.20 -16.16
N LEU A 247 -11.61 -2.63 -15.24
CA LEU A 247 -11.89 -3.74 -14.33
C LEU A 247 -12.61 -3.31 -13.05
N GLN A 248 -12.86 -2.00 -12.84
CA GLN A 248 -13.62 -1.56 -11.68
C GLN A 248 -15.10 -1.94 -11.84
N PRO A 249 -15.65 -2.80 -10.97
CA PRO A 249 -17.07 -3.16 -11.03
C PRO A 249 -18.00 -1.97 -10.83
N GLU A 250 -19.26 -2.13 -11.20
CA GLU A 250 -20.28 -1.07 -11.06
C GLU A 250 -20.44 -0.59 -9.60
N TYR A 251 -20.33 -1.52 -8.64
CA TYR A 251 -20.35 -1.20 -7.20
C TYR A 251 -19.03 -0.64 -6.66
N GLY A 252 -18.04 -0.38 -7.51
CA GLY A 252 -16.81 0.36 -7.18
C GLY A 252 -15.70 -0.41 -6.47
N ILE A 253 -15.94 -1.60 -5.93
CA ILE A 253 -14.97 -2.43 -5.21
C ILE A 253 -14.40 -3.50 -6.14
N TRP A 254 -13.06 -3.59 -6.25
CA TRP A 254 -12.42 -4.73 -6.95
C TRP A 254 -12.50 -5.99 -6.10
N ASP A 255 -12.60 -7.12 -6.80
CA ASP A 255 -12.51 -8.44 -6.19
C ASP A 255 -11.09 -8.73 -5.70
N VAL A 256 -10.94 -9.77 -4.88
CA VAL A 256 -9.64 -10.21 -4.35
C VAL A 256 -8.63 -10.53 -5.44
N LEU A 257 -9.06 -11.08 -6.58
CA LEU A 257 -8.33 -11.10 -7.84
C LEU A 257 -9.01 -10.15 -8.83
N VAL A 258 -8.28 -9.14 -9.33
CA VAL A 258 -8.86 -8.01 -10.08
C VAL A 258 -9.31 -8.36 -11.49
N ASP A 259 -8.90 -9.50 -12.03
CA ASP A 259 -9.20 -9.97 -13.39
C ASP A 259 -10.48 -10.82 -13.48
N HIS A 260 -11.33 -10.74 -12.47
CA HIS A 260 -12.65 -11.41 -12.42
C HIS A 260 -12.60 -12.94 -12.60
N GLN A 261 -11.58 -13.58 -12.05
CA GLN A 261 -11.49 -15.04 -11.99
C GLN A 261 -12.77 -15.62 -11.38
N VAL A 262 -13.31 -16.68 -11.99
CA VAL A 262 -14.63 -17.25 -11.63
C VAL A 262 -14.69 -17.62 -10.15
N GLU A 263 -13.61 -18.21 -9.62
CA GLU A 263 -13.49 -18.67 -8.23
C GLU A 263 -13.47 -17.53 -7.20
N ASN A 264 -13.23 -16.31 -7.65
CA ASN A 264 -13.06 -15.14 -6.78
C ASN A 264 -14.08 -14.03 -7.05
N LYS A 265 -14.97 -14.25 -8.00
CA LYS A 265 -15.96 -13.24 -8.38
C LYS A 265 -16.90 -12.91 -7.23
N GLY A 266 -16.97 -11.63 -6.87
CA GLY A 266 -17.77 -11.13 -5.77
C GLY A 266 -17.11 -11.25 -4.39
N ILE A 267 -15.88 -11.77 -4.30
CA ILE A 267 -15.08 -11.71 -3.07
C ILE A 267 -14.38 -10.35 -3.04
N LEU A 268 -15.01 -9.42 -2.35
CA LEU A 268 -14.59 -8.03 -2.33
C LEU A 268 -13.27 -7.84 -1.57
N GLU A 269 -12.42 -6.93 -2.08
CA GLU A 269 -11.16 -6.54 -1.41
C GLU A 269 -11.11 -5.02 -1.20
N THR A 270 -11.61 -4.59 -0.06
CA THR A 270 -11.75 -3.16 0.25
C THR A 270 -10.41 -2.46 0.47
N SER A 271 -9.42 -3.16 1.03
CA SER A 271 -8.09 -2.57 1.22
C SER A 271 -7.38 -2.33 -0.11
N ALA A 272 -7.50 -3.25 -1.08
CA ALA A 272 -6.99 -3.02 -2.43
C ALA A 272 -7.66 -1.82 -3.08
N THR A 273 -8.99 -1.75 -2.96
CA THR A 273 -9.80 -0.66 -3.51
C THR A 273 -9.41 0.70 -2.94
N ALA A 274 -9.22 0.79 -1.61
CA ALA A 274 -8.71 2.00 -0.97
C ALA A 274 -7.31 2.37 -1.47
N GLY A 275 -6.42 1.37 -1.60
CA GLY A 275 -5.08 1.55 -2.14
C GLY A 275 -5.07 2.02 -3.60
N PHE A 276 -5.93 1.45 -4.45
CA PHE A 276 -6.10 1.91 -5.83
C PHE A 276 -6.61 3.34 -5.89
N GLY A 277 -7.64 3.66 -5.09
CA GLY A 277 -8.16 5.02 -5.01
C GLY A 277 -7.08 6.03 -4.62
N ALA A 278 -6.31 5.74 -3.56
CA ALA A 278 -5.20 6.56 -3.10
C ALA A 278 -4.13 6.73 -4.20
N SER A 279 -3.73 5.63 -4.86
CA SER A 279 -2.70 5.68 -5.90
C SER A 279 -3.16 6.43 -7.14
N MET A 280 -4.42 6.26 -7.59
CA MET A 280 -4.99 6.96 -8.75
C MET A 280 -5.05 8.48 -8.53
N ILE A 281 -5.56 8.93 -7.38
CA ILE A 281 -5.63 10.37 -7.04
C ILE A 281 -4.21 10.96 -7.06
N ARG A 282 -3.25 10.32 -6.40
CA ARG A 282 -1.86 10.80 -6.32
C ARG A 282 -1.13 10.71 -7.67
N ALA A 283 -1.40 9.66 -8.47
CA ALA A 283 -0.78 9.48 -9.78
C ALA A 283 -1.15 10.57 -10.78
N GLY A 284 -2.29 11.26 -10.62
CA GLY A 284 -2.72 12.36 -11.48
C GLY A 284 -1.69 13.50 -11.62
N ARG A 285 -0.83 13.71 -10.61
CA ARG A 285 0.28 14.68 -10.67
C ARG A 285 1.37 14.25 -11.65
N HIS A 286 1.66 12.97 -11.70
CA HIS A 286 2.70 12.38 -12.53
C HIS A 286 2.22 11.98 -13.93
N LEU A 287 0.89 11.80 -14.09
CA LEU A 287 0.22 11.39 -15.32
C LEU A 287 -0.88 12.41 -15.69
N PRO A 288 -0.52 13.68 -16.02
CA PRO A 288 -1.50 14.75 -16.17
C PRO A 288 -2.50 14.53 -17.31
N ASP A 289 -2.14 13.78 -18.33
CA ASP A 289 -3.02 13.39 -19.43
C ASP A 289 -4.09 12.37 -19.03
N MET A 290 -3.89 11.64 -17.94
CA MET A 290 -4.86 10.71 -17.36
C MET A 290 -5.59 11.28 -16.14
N LYS A 291 -5.21 12.46 -15.65
CA LYS A 291 -5.67 13.00 -14.35
C LYS A 291 -7.19 12.98 -14.21
N VAL A 292 -7.94 13.40 -15.22
CA VAL A 292 -9.41 13.46 -15.15
C VAL A 292 -10.03 12.08 -14.94
N GLU A 293 -9.54 11.08 -15.67
CA GLU A 293 -10.02 9.71 -15.56
C GLU A 293 -9.60 9.08 -14.23
N LEU A 294 -8.34 9.29 -13.82
CA LEU A 294 -7.81 8.81 -12.54
C LEU A 294 -8.55 9.42 -11.34
N ASP A 295 -8.85 10.72 -11.39
CA ASP A 295 -9.64 11.40 -10.35
C ASP A 295 -11.06 10.81 -10.28
N HIS A 296 -11.70 10.56 -11.43
CA HIS A 296 -13.05 9.99 -11.47
C HIS A 296 -13.10 8.58 -10.89
N VAL A 297 -12.26 7.69 -11.38
CA VAL A 297 -12.23 6.27 -10.95
C VAL A 297 -11.71 6.16 -9.51
N GLY A 298 -10.68 6.92 -9.16
CA GLY A 298 -10.11 6.96 -7.81
C GLY A 298 -11.10 7.45 -6.76
N LYS A 299 -11.83 8.52 -7.02
CA LYS A 299 -12.89 9.02 -6.11
C LYS A 299 -14.01 7.99 -5.93
N ARG A 300 -14.43 7.34 -7.00
CA ARG A 300 -15.43 6.26 -6.93
C ARG A 300 -14.92 5.07 -6.12
N ALA A 301 -13.64 4.71 -6.27
CA ALA A 301 -13.00 3.66 -5.47
C ALA A 301 -12.96 4.01 -3.98
N ILE A 302 -12.55 5.23 -3.65
CA ILE A 302 -12.48 5.69 -2.26
C ILE A 302 -13.88 5.73 -1.64
N ALA A 303 -14.89 6.28 -2.34
CA ALA A 303 -16.27 6.31 -1.88
C ALA A 303 -16.79 4.91 -1.59
N ALA A 304 -16.56 3.97 -2.52
CA ALA A 304 -16.95 2.58 -2.36
C ALA A 304 -16.22 1.92 -1.18
N ALA A 305 -14.90 2.08 -1.05
CA ALA A 305 -14.16 1.51 0.07
C ALA A 305 -14.63 2.07 1.43
N LEU A 306 -14.83 3.39 1.55
CA LEU A 306 -15.28 4.02 2.79
C LEU A 306 -16.72 3.67 3.16
N THR A 307 -17.55 3.18 2.24
CA THR A 307 -18.85 2.59 2.53
C THR A 307 -18.74 1.36 3.43
N TYR A 308 -17.59 0.68 3.39
CA TYR A 308 -17.31 -0.51 4.20
C TYR A 308 -16.63 -0.20 5.54
N VAL A 309 -16.43 1.07 5.88
CA VAL A 309 -16.06 1.47 7.24
C VAL A 309 -17.33 1.46 8.09
N ASN A 310 -17.45 0.45 8.94
CA ASN A 310 -18.63 0.29 9.80
C ASN A 310 -18.71 1.36 10.92
N ASP A 311 -19.75 1.31 11.73
CA ASP A 311 -19.97 2.29 12.81
C ASP A 311 -18.89 2.23 13.90
N GLU A 312 -18.27 1.07 14.09
CA GLU A 312 -17.13 0.88 15.00
C GLU A 312 -15.80 1.38 14.40
N GLY A 313 -15.78 1.86 13.16
CA GLY A 313 -14.59 2.37 12.50
C GLY A 313 -13.70 1.29 11.85
N VAL A 314 -14.21 0.09 11.65
CA VAL A 314 -13.47 -1.01 11.02
C VAL A 314 -13.74 -1.04 9.52
N LEU A 315 -12.69 -0.98 8.70
CA LEU A 315 -12.80 -1.29 7.27
C LEU A 315 -13.02 -2.80 7.12
N THR A 316 -14.25 -3.18 6.86
CA THR A 316 -14.66 -4.58 6.67
C THR A 316 -14.33 -5.08 5.26
N ARG A 317 -14.42 -6.38 4.99
CA ARG A 317 -14.07 -7.00 3.71
C ARG A 317 -12.61 -6.81 3.28
N THR A 318 -11.73 -6.59 4.24
CA THR A 318 -10.28 -6.59 4.02
C THR A 318 -9.74 -7.99 4.19
N SER A 319 -9.15 -8.58 3.17
CA SER A 319 -8.55 -9.92 3.28
C SER A 319 -7.40 -9.92 4.29
N ALA A 320 -7.31 -11.00 5.07
CA ALA A 320 -6.24 -11.22 6.05
C ALA A 320 -4.86 -11.28 5.40
N GLY A 321 -3.81 -11.47 6.19
CA GLY A 321 -2.44 -11.66 5.69
C GLY A 321 -2.42 -12.77 4.64
N THR A 322 -2.09 -12.39 3.41
CA THR A 322 -2.23 -13.23 2.22
C THR A 322 -0.86 -13.70 1.76
N VAL A 323 -0.59 -14.98 1.90
CA VAL A 323 0.61 -15.59 1.29
C VAL A 323 0.36 -15.89 -0.18
N LEU A 324 1.44 -15.94 -0.97
CA LEU A 324 1.38 -16.28 -2.38
C LEU A 324 0.69 -17.63 -2.59
N GLN A 325 -0.36 -17.64 -3.40
CA GLN A 325 -1.12 -18.83 -3.74
C GLN A 325 -0.75 -19.32 -5.13
N LEU A 326 -0.70 -20.64 -5.31
CA LEU A 326 -0.36 -21.24 -6.60
C LEU A 326 -1.54 -21.19 -7.60
N ILE A 327 -2.76 -21.19 -7.08
CA ILE A 327 -3.99 -21.20 -7.90
C ILE A 327 -4.99 -20.15 -7.39
N PRO A 328 -5.89 -19.65 -8.25
CA PRO A 328 -6.87 -18.63 -7.90
C PRO A 328 -7.76 -19.00 -6.70
N PHE A 329 -8.16 -20.26 -6.58
CA PHE A 329 -9.00 -20.74 -5.48
C PHE A 329 -8.39 -20.42 -4.10
N GLY A 330 -7.06 -20.46 -3.95
CA GLY A 330 -6.40 -20.14 -2.68
C GLY A 330 -6.70 -18.74 -2.15
N TYR A 331 -7.01 -17.80 -3.02
CA TYR A 331 -7.41 -16.43 -2.62
C TYR A 331 -8.88 -16.35 -2.17
N SER A 332 -9.75 -17.28 -2.62
CA SER A 332 -11.17 -17.28 -2.27
C SER A 332 -11.45 -17.69 -0.82
N VAL A 333 -10.51 -18.39 -0.20
CA VAL A 333 -10.65 -18.92 1.18
C VAL A 333 -9.99 -18.06 2.25
N ILE A 334 -9.42 -16.90 1.86
CA ILE A 334 -8.79 -15.99 2.80
C ILE A 334 -9.86 -15.19 3.53
N ARG A 335 -9.86 -15.30 4.86
CA ARG A 335 -10.84 -14.59 5.68
C ARG A 335 -10.76 -13.06 5.54
N SER A 336 -11.91 -12.40 5.69
CA SER A 336 -12.03 -10.92 5.59
C SER A 336 -12.97 -10.32 6.64
N ASP A 337 -13.17 -11.03 7.74
CA ASP A 337 -14.19 -10.76 8.77
C ASP A 337 -13.64 -10.05 10.02
N ARG A 338 -12.37 -9.61 10.01
CA ARG A 338 -11.71 -8.97 11.16
C ARG A 338 -11.03 -7.67 10.74
N LEU A 339 -10.83 -6.77 11.71
CA LEU A 339 -9.97 -5.61 11.53
C LEU A 339 -8.57 -6.07 11.08
N GLN A 340 -8.09 -5.43 10.01
CA GLN A 340 -6.73 -5.61 9.49
C GLN A 340 -6.03 -4.27 9.47
N LEU A 341 -4.87 -4.17 10.12
CA LEU A 341 -4.13 -2.90 10.27
C LEU A 341 -3.78 -2.26 8.92
N TRP A 342 -3.43 -3.07 7.92
CA TRP A 342 -3.17 -2.57 6.57
C TRP A 342 -4.42 -2.04 5.86
N GLY A 343 -5.59 -2.60 6.14
CA GLY A 343 -6.86 -2.07 5.65
C GLY A 343 -7.15 -0.70 6.25
N GLN A 344 -7.01 -0.57 7.58
CA GLN A 344 -7.15 0.70 8.29
C GLN A 344 -6.16 1.74 7.75
N GLY A 345 -4.89 1.35 7.54
CA GLY A 345 -3.87 2.22 6.97
C GLY A 345 -4.19 2.66 5.54
N LEU A 346 -4.63 1.75 4.66
CA LEU A 346 -5.00 2.11 3.29
C LEU A 346 -6.24 3.01 3.24
N ALA A 347 -7.22 2.82 4.14
CA ALA A 347 -8.35 3.76 4.28
C ALA A 347 -7.87 5.17 4.67
N LEU A 348 -6.95 5.30 5.64
CA LEU A 348 -6.37 6.60 6.01
C LEU A 348 -5.56 7.22 4.88
N ASN A 349 -4.80 6.43 4.14
CA ASN A 349 -4.04 6.89 2.97
C ASN A 349 -4.99 7.44 1.88
N ALA A 350 -6.10 6.74 1.64
CA ALA A 350 -7.14 7.20 0.71
C ALA A 350 -7.80 8.50 1.18
N ILE A 351 -8.13 8.62 2.47
CA ILE A 351 -8.68 9.84 3.06
C ILE A 351 -7.70 11.00 2.93
N ALA A 352 -6.43 10.80 3.28
CA ALA A 352 -5.39 11.83 3.14
C ALA A 352 -5.25 12.30 1.69
N GLY A 353 -5.21 11.36 0.72
CA GLY A 353 -5.18 11.69 -0.70
C GLY A 353 -6.39 12.48 -1.19
N MET A 354 -7.59 12.19 -0.63
CA MET A 354 -8.80 12.95 -0.97
C MET A 354 -8.80 14.37 -0.39
N LEU A 355 -8.25 14.55 0.82
CA LEU A 355 -8.17 15.86 1.48
C LEU A 355 -7.17 16.79 0.79
N GLU A 356 -6.05 16.25 0.30
CA GLU A 356 -5.00 17.00 -0.43
C GLU A 356 -4.54 16.21 -1.67
N PRO A 357 -5.32 16.24 -2.78
CA PRO A 357 -5.05 15.43 -3.98
C PRO A 357 -3.70 15.71 -4.66
N ASP A 358 -3.23 16.96 -4.56
CA ASP A 358 -2.00 17.41 -5.22
C ASP A 358 -0.78 17.39 -4.29
N ARG A 359 -0.91 16.85 -3.06
CA ARG A 359 0.20 16.75 -2.11
C ARG A 359 1.23 15.71 -2.52
N ASN A 360 2.50 16.07 -2.43
CA ASN A 360 3.60 15.12 -2.43
C ASN A 360 3.80 14.57 -1.00
N PHE A 361 3.34 13.31 -0.76
CA PHE A 361 3.36 12.69 0.56
C PHE A 361 4.77 12.26 1.04
N VAL A 362 5.78 12.37 0.20
CA VAL A 362 7.17 12.05 0.56
C VAL A 362 7.99 13.33 0.81
N ALA A 363 7.64 14.44 0.16
CA ALA A 363 8.30 15.73 0.39
C ALA A 363 8.19 16.18 1.85
N ILE A 364 9.24 16.81 2.35
CA ILE A 364 9.26 17.44 3.69
C ILE A 364 8.99 18.93 3.49
N ASP A 365 7.87 19.40 4.00
CA ASP A 365 7.55 20.82 4.04
C ASP A 365 8.53 21.49 5.04
N ASN A 366 9.26 22.52 4.59
CA ASN A 366 10.25 23.27 5.40
C ASN A 366 9.56 24.32 6.28
#